data_431bcdd30f19a58467057ae3541ce033
#
_entry.id   431bcdd30f19a58467057ae3541ce033
#
_cell.length_a   1.000
_cell.length_b   1.000
_cell.length_c   1.000
_cell.angle_alpha   90.00
_cell.angle_beta   90.00
_cell.angle_gamma   90.00
#
_symmetry.space_group_name_H-M   'P 1'
#
loop_
_entity.id
_entity.type
_entity.pdbx_description
1 polymer ?
#
loop_
_entity_poly.entity_id
_entity_poly.type
_entity_poly.pdbx_seq_one_letter_code
_entity_poly.pdbx_strand_id
1 'polypeptide(L)'
;MARLTNKDARKMNGYLILISLLIVIPSIFSASTLVRESIRKSAINQLVNEKFSEYVILNQTYDKEKRKLILTVSGERLPRSSIQALQKELPDYGLDNVTLEVDQVPNLSELDGNQMSKYLDQYFKNRIEQETDKNVESKKEQGTTDSQGWE
;
A
#
# COMPACT_ATOMS: atom_id res chain seq x y z
N MET A 1 17.61 60.38 10.84
CA MET A 1 17.93 58.95 11.09
C MET A 1 16.91 58.38 12.07
N ALA A 2 15.99 57.59 11.60
CA ALA A 2 14.99 56.94 12.43
C ALA A 2 15.66 55.82 13.25
N ARG A 3 15.75 56.00 14.56
CA ARG A 3 16.10 54.94 15.49
C ARG A 3 14.94 53.93 15.49
N LEU A 4 15.10 52.83 14.76
CA LEU A 4 14.23 51.69 14.90
C LEU A 4 14.28 51.21 16.35
N THR A 5 13.18 51.42 17.04
CA THR A 5 13.05 51.10 18.46
C THR A 5 13.24 49.57 18.61
N ASN A 6 14.04 49.16 19.57
CA ASN A 6 14.39 47.76 19.88
C ASN A 6 13.16 46.85 20.07
N LYS A 7 11.99 47.43 20.26
CA LYS A 7 10.69 46.74 20.31
C LYS A 7 10.20 46.25 18.95
N ASP A 8 10.47 46.98 17.87
CA ASP A 8 10.03 46.63 16.53
C ASP A 8 10.92 45.53 15.93
N ALA A 9 12.21 45.54 16.25
CA ALA A 9 13.14 44.48 15.89
C ALA A 9 12.81 43.14 16.57
N ARG A 10 12.34 43.15 17.82
CA ARG A 10 11.89 41.91 18.50
C ARG A 10 10.61 41.34 17.91
N LYS A 11 9.66 42.19 17.52
CA LYS A 11 8.43 41.76 16.85
C LYS A 11 8.70 41.22 15.46
N MET A 12 9.60 41.85 14.70
CA MET A 12 9.99 41.45 13.36
C MET A 12 10.74 40.11 13.36
N ASN A 13 11.63 39.90 14.35
CA ASN A 13 12.30 38.61 14.52
C ASN A 13 11.31 37.47 14.89
N GLY A 14 10.32 37.76 15.75
CA GLY A 14 9.26 36.77 16.07
C GLY A 14 8.41 36.37 14.86
N TYR A 15 8.10 37.37 14.01
CA TYR A 15 7.33 37.11 12.79
C TYR A 15 8.11 36.30 11.75
N LEU A 16 9.40 36.58 11.59
CA LEU A 16 10.29 35.80 10.71
C LEU A 16 10.45 34.36 11.20
N ILE A 17 10.58 34.14 12.50
CA ILE A 17 10.64 32.81 13.09
C ILE A 17 9.30 32.04 12.86
N LEU A 18 8.17 32.71 13.03
CA LEU A 18 6.87 32.14 12.83
C LEU A 18 6.66 31.70 11.36
N ILE A 19 7.04 32.53 10.40
CA ILE A 19 6.95 32.22 8.96
C ILE A 19 7.90 31.07 8.62
N SER A 20 9.13 31.09 9.13
CA SER A 20 10.11 30.04 8.93
C SER A 20 9.57 28.69 9.46
N LEU A 21 8.99 28.70 10.65
CA LEU A 21 8.40 27.51 11.27
C LEU A 21 7.23 26.97 10.45
N LEU A 22 6.39 27.84 9.90
CA LEU A 22 5.24 27.47 9.06
C LEU A 22 5.66 26.72 7.78
N ILE A 23 6.83 27.05 7.23
CA ILE A 23 7.37 26.40 6.03
C ILE A 23 8.09 25.08 6.39
N VAL A 24 8.80 25.05 7.51
CA VAL A 24 9.62 23.90 7.92
C VAL A 24 8.74 22.73 8.38
N ILE A 25 7.64 22.99 9.10
CA ILE A 25 6.74 21.94 9.61
C ILE A 25 6.20 21.05 8.49
N PRO A 26 5.57 21.55 7.40
CA PRO A 26 5.06 20.69 6.33
C PRO A 26 6.17 19.96 5.58
N SER A 27 7.37 20.53 5.49
CA SER A 27 8.53 19.89 4.86
C SER A 27 8.99 18.65 5.63
N ILE A 28 9.08 18.75 6.96
CA ILE A 28 9.42 17.61 7.83
C ILE A 28 8.35 16.54 7.76
N PHE A 29 7.08 16.93 7.74
CA PHE A 29 5.97 15.99 7.68
C PHE A 29 5.96 15.20 6.36
N SER A 30 6.22 15.88 5.25
CA SER A 30 6.31 15.26 3.93
C SER A 30 7.49 14.28 3.83
N ALA A 31 8.65 14.66 4.33
CA ALA A 31 9.84 13.81 4.35
C ALA A 31 9.64 12.55 5.20
N SER A 32 9.00 12.66 6.35
CA SER A 32 8.76 11.50 7.23
C SER A 32 7.84 10.45 6.62
N THR A 33 6.88 10.85 5.78
CA THR A 33 5.98 9.93 5.09
C THR A 33 6.72 9.11 4.04
N LEU A 34 7.60 9.74 3.26
CA LEU A 34 8.42 9.05 2.25
C LEU A 34 9.39 8.05 2.86
N VAL A 35 10.02 8.41 3.97
CA VAL A 35 10.94 7.53 4.69
C VAL A 35 10.22 6.29 5.22
N ARG A 36 9.05 6.44 5.82
CA ARG A 36 8.25 5.31 6.33
C ARG A 36 7.83 4.36 5.20
N GLU A 37 7.48 4.87 4.05
CA GLU A 37 7.13 4.04 2.89
C GLU A 37 8.33 3.27 2.35
N SER A 38 9.49 3.90 2.28
CA SER A 38 10.74 3.27 1.85
C SER A 38 11.15 2.15 2.81
N ILE A 39 11.10 2.38 4.12
CA ILE A 39 11.40 1.37 5.15
C ILE A 39 10.44 0.19 5.02
N ARG A 40 9.14 0.44 4.84
CA ARG A 40 8.15 -0.62 4.67
C ARG A 40 8.40 -1.46 3.43
N LYS A 41 8.70 -0.84 2.29
CA LYS A 41 9.05 -1.57 1.07
C LYS A 41 10.29 -2.44 1.26
N SER A 42 11.30 -1.92 1.92
CA SER A 42 12.52 -2.67 2.24
C SER A 42 12.22 -3.87 3.14
N ALA A 43 11.42 -3.67 4.19
CA ALA A 43 11.00 -4.72 5.11
C ALA A 43 10.20 -5.83 4.42
N ILE A 44 9.26 -5.46 3.53
CA ILE A 44 8.49 -6.43 2.73
C ILE A 44 9.41 -7.21 1.80
N ASN A 45 10.34 -6.55 1.12
CA ASN A 45 11.29 -7.22 0.24
C ASN A 45 12.21 -8.18 1.01
N GLN A 46 12.66 -7.80 2.21
CA GLN A 46 13.44 -8.66 3.07
C GLN A 46 12.65 -9.90 3.49
N LEU A 47 11.43 -9.72 3.98
CA LEU A 47 10.53 -10.83 4.34
C LEU A 47 10.32 -11.80 3.17
N VAL A 48 10.02 -11.25 1.99
CA VAL A 48 9.79 -12.06 0.78
C VAL A 48 11.05 -12.81 0.38
N ASN A 49 12.20 -12.18 0.37
CA ASN A 49 13.46 -12.82 0.01
C ASN A 49 13.89 -13.90 1.01
N GLU A 50 13.62 -13.72 2.29
CA GLU A 50 14.01 -14.69 3.32
C GLU A 50 13.03 -15.86 3.45
N LYS A 51 11.74 -15.58 3.39
CA LYS A 51 10.68 -16.57 3.69
C LYS A 51 10.06 -17.21 2.45
N PHE A 52 10.15 -16.55 1.31
CA PHE A 52 9.58 -17.01 0.05
C PHE A 52 10.62 -17.22 -1.05
N SER A 53 11.89 -17.45 -0.67
CA SER A 53 12.99 -17.68 -1.62
C SER A 53 12.77 -18.89 -2.55
N GLU A 54 12.05 -19.90 -2.09
CA GLU A 54 11.72 -21.12 -2.86
C GLU A 54 10.43 -20.97 -3.69
N TYR A 55 9.75 -19.85 -3.55
CA TYR A 55 8.48 -19.57 -4.25
C TYR A 55 8.69 -18.56 -5.37
N VAL A 56 7.89 -18.69 -6.42
CA VAL A 56 7.82 -17.67 -7.47
C VAL A 56 6.76 -16.64 -7.06
N ILE A 57 7.19 -15.41 -6.84
CA ILE A 57 6.27 -14.31 -6.51
C ILE A 57 5.66 -13.79 -7.80
N LEU A 58 4.37 -14.00 -7.99
CA LEU A 58 3.62 -13.54 -9.16
C LEU A 58 3.09 -12.13 -8.96
N ASN A 59 2.67 -11.80 -7.74
CA ASN A 59 2.18 -10.48 -7.39
C ASN A 59 2.48 -10.15 -5.93
N GLN A 60 2.81 -8.88 -5.68
CA GLN A 60 3.04 -8.34 -4.35
C GLN A 60 2.34 -6.98 -4.27
N THR A 61 1.33 -6.88 -3.43
CA THR A 61 0.54 -5.65 -3.26
C THR A 61 0.39 -5.32 -1.79
N TYR A 62 0.63 -4.06 -1.42
CA TYR A 62 0.37 -3.56 -0.08
C TYR A 62 -0.77 -2.55 -0.10
N ASP A 63 -1.87 -2.89 0.58
CA ASP A 63 -3.01 -2.00 0.81
C ASP A 63 -2.74 -1.15 2.05
N LYS A 64 -2.55 0.15 1.85
CA LYS A 64 -2.24 1.11 2.92
C LYS A 64 -3.44 1.34 3.85
N GLU A 65 -4.65 1.32 3.32
CA GLU A 65 -5.87 1.59 4.07
C GLU A 65 -6.21 0.44 5.01
N LYS A 66 -6.13 -0.77 4.49
CA LYS A 66 -6.40 -2.00 5.24
C LYS A 66 -5.19 -2.55 5.98
N ARG A 67 -4.01 -1.97 5.77
CA ARG A 67 -2.71 -2.47 6.28
C ARG A 67 -2.51 -3.94 5.97
N LYS A 68 -2.76 -4.32 4.72
CA LYS A 68 -2.77 -5.70 4.27
C LYS A 68 -1.69 -5.91 3.21
N LEU A 69 -0.85 -6.91 3.42
CA LEU A 69 0.11 -7.39 2.43
C LEU A 69 -0.47 -8.61 1.73
N ILE A 70 -0.68 -8.50 0.44
CA ILE A 70 -1.21 -9.57 -0.41
C ILE A 70 -0.05 -10.08 -1.27
N LEU A 71 0.27 -11.34 -1.10
CA LEU A 71 1.28 -12.05 -1.89
C LEU A 71 0.61 -13.16 -2.70
N THR A 72 0.80 -13.13 -4.02
CA THR A 72 0.41 -14.24 -4.88
C THR A 72 1.66 -15.04 -5.22
N VAL A 73 1.73 -16.27 -4.76
CA VAL A 73 2.91 -17.13 -4.89
C VAL A 73 2.59 -18.42 -5.63
N SER A 74 3.55 -18.88 -6.42
CA SER A 74 3.50 -20.20 -7.06
C SER A 74 4.67 -21.04 -6.54
N GLY A 75 4.38 -22.28 -6.18
CA GLY A 75 5.37 -23.19 -5.62
C GLY A 75 4.71 -24.30 -4.82
N GLU A 76 5.49 -24.90 -3.91
CA GLU A 76 5.00 -25.93 -3.02
C GLU A 76 3.88 -25.41 -2.11
N ARG A 77 2.95 -26.27 -1.76
CA ARG A 77 1.79 -25.89 -0.96
C ARG A 77 2.19 -25.43 0.44
N LEU A 78 1.91 -24.18 0.76
CA LEU A 78 2.13 -23.59 2.08
C LEU A 78 0.94 -23.92 3.00
N PRO A 79 1.13 -24.65 4.10
CA PRO A 79 0.05 -24.93 5.03
C PRO A 79 -0.37 -23.64 5.78
N ARG A 80 -1.62 -23.57 6.20
CA ARG A 80 -2.16 -22.43 6.96
C ARG A 80 -1.38 -22.13 8.25
N SER A 81 -0.84 -23.17 8.89
CA SER A 81 0.00 -23.03 10.08
C SER A 81 1.27 -22.21 9.81
N SER A 82 1.90 -22.42 8.64
CA SER A 82 3.08 -21.65 8.23
C SER A 82 2.73 -20.19 7.95
N ILE A 83 1.58 -19.92 7.33
CA ILE A 83 1.11 -18.54 7.11
C ILE A 83 0.82 -17.85 8.45
N GLN A 84 0.24 -18.55 9.43
CA GLN A 84 0.01 -18.01 10.77
C GLN A 84 1.32 -17.76 11.54
N ALA A 85 2.33 -18.61 11.35
CA ALA A 85 3.66 -18.40 11.93
C ALA A 85 4.31 -17.15 11.32
N LEU A 86 4.29 -17.00 10.00
CA LEU A 86 4.78 -15.82 9.30
C LEU A 86 4.06 -14.53 9.75
N GLN A 87 2.74 -14.60 9.97
CA GLN A 87 1.97 -13.46 10.50
C GLN A 87 2.50 -12.99 11.85
N LYS A 88 2.95 -13.90 12.71
CA LYS A 88 3.54 -13.58 14.03
C LYS A 88 4.95 -13.01 13.93
N GLU A 89 5.67 -13.33 12.88
CA GLU A 89 7.03 -12.84 12.63
C GLU A 89 7.07 -11.47 11.94
N LEU A 90 5.95 -10.98 11.39
CA LEU A 90 5.88 -9.67 10.71
C LEU A 90 6.42 -8.50 11.55
N PRO A 91 6.16 -8.40 12.87
CA PRO A 91 6.73 -7.35 13.71
C PRO A 91 8.26 -7.35 13.74
N ASP A 92 8.90 -8.52 13.64
CA ASP A 92 10.37 -8.64 13.64
C ASP A 92 11.00 -7.97 12.41
N TYR A 93 10.24 -7.84 11.33
CA TYR A 93 10.62 -7.10 10.12
C TYR A 93 10.19 -5.62 10.15
N GLY A 94 9.61 -5.14 11.26
CA GLY A 94 9.07 -3.78 11.37
C GLY A 94 7.74 -3.58 10.64
N LEU A 95 7.01 -4.67 10.39
CA LEU A 95 5.68 -4.68 9.77
C LEU A 95 4.58 -4.83 10.84
N ASP A 96 4.64 -3.99 11.87
CA ASP A 96 3.65 -3.95 12.93
C ASP A 96 2.26 -3.62 12.37
N ASN A 97 1.26 -4.34 12.85
CA ASN A 97 -0.14 -4.16 12.44
C ASN A 97 -0.40 -4.37 10.94
N VAL A 98 0.41 -5.19 10.29
CA VAL A 98 0.19 -5.62 8.90
C VAL A 98 -0.43 -7.02 8.91
N THR A 99 -1.49 -7.21 8.14
CA THR A 99 -2.09 -8.53 7.93
C THR A 99 -1.52 -9.14 6.64
N LEU A 100 -1.00 -10.36 6.76
CA LEU A 100 -0.48 -11.12 5.62
C LEU A 100 -1.59 -11.99 5.01
N GLU A 101 -1.82 -11.82 3.73
CA GLU A 101 -2.65 -12.71 2.91
C GLU A 101 -1.80 -13.34 1.83
N VAL A 102 -1.79 -14.66 1.77
CA VAL A 102 -1.03 -15.42 0.77
C VAL A 102 -2.00 -16.20 -0.11
N ASP A 103 -2.05 -15.81 -1.37
CA ASP A 103 -2.77 -16.52 -2.42
C ASP A 103 -1.81 -17.48 -3.10
N GLN A 104 -2.12 -18.78 -3.00
CA GLN A 104 -1.33 -19.81 -3.66
C GLN A 104 -1.93 -20.19 -4.99
N VAL A 105 -1.07 -20.13 -5.99
CA VAL A 105 -1.35 -20.59 -7.34
C VAL A 105 -0.66 -21.92 -7.55
N PRO A 106 -1.30 -22.89 -8.23
CA PRO A 106 -0.66 -24.16 -8.57
C PRO A 106 0.68 -23.92 -9.27
N ASN A 107 1.63 -24.84 -9.05
CA ASN A 107 2.92 -24.75 -9.71
C ASN A 107 2.73 -24.85 -11.22
N LEU A 108 2.92 -23.73 -11.92
CA LEU A 108 2.67 -23.61 -13.37
C LEU A 108 3.58 -24.52 -14.20
N SER A 109 4.71 -24.93 -13.64
CA SER A 109 5.64 -25.85 -14.31
C SER A 109 5.17 -27.32 -14.30
N GLU A 110 4.23 -27.67 -13.41
CA GLU A 110 3.66 -29.03 -13.30
C GLU A 110 2.31 -29.16 -14.00
N LEU A 111 1.75 -28.07 -14.50
CA LEU A 111 0.47 -28.08 -15.21
C LEU A 111 0.66 -28.52 -16.67
N ASP A 112 -0.12 -29.53 -17.06
CA ASP A 112 -0.31 -29.88 -18.47
C ASP A 112 -0.97 -28.71 -19.24
N GLY A 113 -0.71 -28.59 -20.54
CA GLY A 113 -1.20 -27.50 -21.39
C GLY A 113 -2.71 -27.22 -21.28
N ASN A 114 -3.53 -28.27 -21.10
CA ASN A 114 -4.97 -28.15 -20.88
C ASN A 114 -5.33 -27.58 -19.49
N GLN A 115 -4.55 -27.92 -18.49
CA GLN A 115 -4.73 -27.41 -17.13
C GLN A 115 -4.30 -25.96 -17.03
N MET A 116 -3.21 -25.60 -17.72
CA MET A 116 -2.73 -24.23 -17.84
C MET A 116 -3.78 -23.33 -18.51
N SER A 117 -4.37 -23.78 -19.62
CA SER A 117 -5.41 -23.02 -20.33
C SER A 117 -6.63 -22.79 -19.45
N LYS A 118 -7.15 -23.82 -18.77
CA LYS A 118 -8.27 -23.68 -17.82
C LYS A 118 -7.97 -22.75 -16.66
N TYR A 119 -6.75 -22.82 -16.14
CA TYR A 119 -6.32 -21.95 -15.05
C TYR A 119 -6.27 -20.49 -15.47
N LEU A 120 -5.67 -20.22 -16.64
CA LEU A 120 -5.61 -18.87 -17.19
C LEU A 120 -6.98 -18.30 -17.50
N ASP A 121 -7.88 -19.10 -18.11
CA ASP A 121 -9.26 -18.68 -18.40
C ASP A 121 -10.01 -18.32 -17.11
N GLN A 122 -9.84 -19.11 -16.06
CA GLN A 122 -10.48 -18.87 -14.76
C GLN A 122 -9.89 -17.64 -14.06
N TYR A 123 -8.57 -17.45 -14.14
CA TYR A 123 -7.88 -16.28 -13.59
C TYR A 123 -8.31 -14.99 -14.28
N PHE A 124 -8.35 -14.97 -15.60
CA PHE A 124 -8.78 -13.80 -16.36
C PHE A 124 -10.28 -13.51 -16.16
N LYS A 125 -11.11 -14.52 -16.09
CA LYS A 125 -12.54 -14.37 -15.83
C LYS A 125 -12.82 -13.73 -14.48
N ASN A 126 -12.20 -14.23 -13.43
CA ASN A 126 -12.33 -13.67 -12.07
C ASN A 126 -11.81 -12.23 -11.99
N ARG A 127 -10.77 -11.89 -12.74
CA ARG A 127 -10.20 -10.54 -12.76
C ARG A 127 -11.10 -9.56 -13.50
N ILE A 128 -11.71 -9.97 -14.60
CA ILE A 128 -12.67 -9.16 -15.37
C ILE A 128 -13.93 -8.90 -14.53
N GLU A 129 -14.44 -9.90 -13.82
CA GLU A 129 -15.58 -9.73 -12.91
C GLU A 129 -15.29 -8.73 -11.80
N GLN A 130 -14.12 -8.78 -11.18
CA GLN A 130 -13.72 -7.83 -10.14
C GLN A 130 -13.54 -6.38 -10.66
N GLU A 131 -13.07 -6.21 -11.88
CA GLU A 131 -12.93 -4.87 -12.49
C GLU A 131 -14.30 -4.32 -12.95
N THR A 132 -15.21 -5.19 -13.36
CA THR A 132 -16.57 -4.81 -13.77
C THR A 132 -17.39 -4.34 -12.56
N ASP A 133 -17.29 -5.04 -11.43
CA ASP A 133 -17.99 -4.66 -10.20
C ASP A 133 -17.50 -3.30 -9.65
N LYS A 134 -16.20 -3.04 -9.70
CA LYS A 134 -15.62 -1.73 -9.31
C LYS A 134 -16.10 -0.59 -10.23
N ASN A 135 -16.26 -0.84 -11.51
CA ASN A 135 -16.75 0.16 -12.46
C ASN A 135 -18.26 0.42 -12.34
N VAL A 136 -19.04 -0.56 -11.90
CA VAL A 136 -20.49 -0.40 -11.67
C VAL A 136 -20.74 0.40 -10.39
N GLU A 137 -19.92 0.20 -9.36
CA GLU A 137 -20.04 0.93 -8.09
C GLU A 137 -19.64 2.40 -8.24
N SER A 138 -18.59 2.72 -8.97
CA SER A 138 -18.17 4.10 -9.25
C SER A 138 -19.15 4.87 -10.17
N LYS A 139 -19.93 4.18 -11.03
CA LYS A 139 -20.98 4.80 -11.83
C LYS A 139 -22.26 5.08 -11.04
N LYS A 140 -22.54 4.33 -9.98
CA LYS A 140 -23.71 4.58 -9.11
C LYS A 140 -23.53 5.83 -8.24
N GLU A 141 -22.31 6.14 -7.83
CA GLU A 141 -22.04 7.36 -7.04
C GLU A 141 -22.08 8.65 -7.87
N GLN A 142 -21.80 8.59 -9.17
CA GLN A 142 -21.91 9.77 -10.06
C GLN A 142 -23.30 10.03 -10.62
N GLY A 143 -24.23 9.09 -10.51
CA GLY A 143 -25.59 9.20 -11.04
C GLY A 143 -26.62 9.90 -10.14
N THR A 144 -26.25 10.27 -8.91
CA THR A 144 -27.20 10.80 -7.92
C THR A 144 -27.15 12.32 -7.74
N THR A 145 -26.29 13.03 -8.49
CA THR A 145 -26.11 14.49 -8.30
C THR A 145 -26.72 15.36 -9.40
N ASP A 146 -27.42 14.80 -10.38
CA ASP A 146 -27.89 15.58 -11.55
C ASP A 146 -29.41 15.52 -11.80
N SER A 147 -30.20 15.50 -10.72
CA SER A 147 -31.65 15.67 -10.86
C SER A 147 -32.29 16.58 -9.80
N GLN A 148 -31.74 17.79 -9.62
CA GLN A 148 -32.50 18.88 -8.99
C GLN A 148 -32.10 20.21 -9.64
N GLY A 149 -32.97 20.68 -10.51
CA GLY A 149 -32.92 22.08 -10.94
C GLY A 149 -33.39 22.38 -12.35
N TRP A 150 -34.67 22.23 -12.61
CA TRP A 150 -35.40 23.03 -13.61
C TRP A 150 -36.90 23.00 -13.25
N GLU A 151 -37.32 23.93 -12.41
CA GLU A 151 -38.65 24.56 -12.43
C GLU A 151 -38.45 26.04 -12.16
#